data_e6933b158786888c57d08711da444a66
#
_entry.id   e6933b158786888c57d08711da444a66
#
_cell.length_a   1.000
_cell.length_b   1.000
_cell.length_c   1.000
_cell.angle_alpha   90.00
_cell.angle_beta   90.00
_cell.angle_gamma   90.00
#
_symmetry.space_group_name_H-M   'P 1'
#
loop_
_entity.id
_entity.type
_entity.pdbx_description
1 polymer ?
#
loop_
_entity_poly.entity_id
_entity_poly.type
_entity_poly.pdbx_seq_one_letter_code
_entity_poly.pdbx_strand_id
1 'polypeptide(L)'
;MRIRLKGINSKRKKLADGSFKTYYWLGKGGPPLRGEPGTPEFVNSYNEAAARKVTPPSGKLLSVLQAFQQSEDFLGLASRSRFDYIGKIKVIEKTFSDFPLAALTDRRTRGVFMAWRDKLALKSRRQADYTWTVLARVLSWSVDRGLAAANPCARGGRLYRGSRAEKIWTDADEAMFLERAPAHLHLALMLALWTGQRQGDLLRLPWSAYDGTHIRLRQSKGGVRVQIRVGAPLKAALDAAPRRSTIILTSATGKPWTSGGFQQAWRTACKAAGITGVTFHDLRGTAVTRLALAGSTEAEIATITGHSMQSTRAILDIHYLARDPALGENAILKLERRTKTPDLLPTALHGPDTK
;
A
#
# COMPACT_ATOMS: atom_id res chain seq x y z
N MET A 1 38.82 -12.56 8.85
CA MET A 1 37.45 -11.99 8.86
C MET A 1 36.98 -11.85 10.31
N ARG A 2 36.80 -10.64 10.88
CA ARG A 2 36.33 -10.45 12.25
C ARG A 2 34.80 -10.47 12.25
N ILE A 3 34.18 -11.52 12.76
CA ILE A 3 32.73 -11.60 12.93
C ILE A 3 32.36 -10.74 14.14
N ARG A 4 31.58 -9.68 13.91
CA ARG A 4 31.08 -8.80 14.98
C ARG A 4 29.76 -9.36 15.51
N LEU A 5 29.80 -10.08 16.64
CA LEU A 5 28.60 -10.57 17.33
C LEU A 5 27.82 -9.40 17.90
N LYS A 6 26.50 -9.33 17.62
CA LYS A 6 25.63 -8.23 18.04
C LYS A 6 24.84 -8.59 19.31
N GLY A 7 24.52 -7.58 20.13
CA GLY A 7 23.63 -7.75 21.29
C GLY A 7 24.30 -8.32 22.54
N ILE A 8 25.64 -8.32 22.62
CA ILE A 8 26.36 -8.77 23.82
C ILE A 8 26.43 -7.61 24.82
N ASN A 9 25.99 -7.88 26.03
CA ASN A 9 26.17 -7.01 27.20
C ASN A 9 27.27 -7.62 28.09
N SER A 10 28.04 -6.77 28.78
CA SER A 10 29.07 -7.22 29.71
C SER A 10 29.06 -6.43 31.01
N LYS A 11 29.47 -7.08 32.11
CA LYS A 11 29.68 -6.46 33.40
C LYS A 11 30.95 -7.02 34.04
N ARG A 12 31.86 -6.13 34.43
CA ARG A 12 33.07 -6.45 35.14
C ARG A 12 32.80 -6.51 36.64
N LYS A 13 33.20 -7.56 37.32
CA LYS A 13 33.02 -7.77 38.77
C LYS A 13 34.36 -8.09 39.40
N LYS A 14 34.68 -7.45 40.55
CA LYS A 14 35.85 -7.79 41.39
C LYS A 14 35.55 -9.06 42.17
N LEU A 15 36.43 -10.01 42.14
CA LEU A 15 36.34 -11.25 42.91
C LEU A 15 36.93 -11.07 44.32
N ALA A 16 36.72 -12.06 45.20
CA ALA A 16 37.22 -12.04 46.57
C ALA A 16 38.73 -12.04 46.71
N ASP A 17 39.44 -12.63 45.68
CA ASP A 17 40.90 -12.65 45.54
C ASP A 17 41.50 -11.36 44.98
N GLY A 18 40.67 -10.30 44.78
CA GLY A 18 41.08 -9.02 44.23
C GLY A 18 41.16 -8.96 42.69
N SER A 19 41.07 -10.10 41.97
CA SER A 19 41.02 -10.16 40.55
C SER A 19 39.70 -9.64 39.93
N PHE A 20 39.69 -9.41 38.63
CA PHE A 20 38.47 -8.97 37.94
C PHE A 20 38.03 -10.01 36.91
N LYS A 21 36.73 -10.36 36.96
CA LYS A 21 36.09 -11.23 35.95
C LYS A 21 35.01 -10.48 35.21
N THR A 22 35.01 -10.58 33.87
CA THR A 22 33.96 -10.00 33.04
C THR A 22 32.95 -11.11 32.69
N TYR A 23 31.69 -10.81 32.93
CA TYR A 23 30.56 -11.68 32.59
C TYR A 23 29.86 -11.11 31.35
N TYR A 24 29.41 -12.00 30.48
CA TYR A 24 28.75 -11.63 29.21
C TYR A 24 27.37 -12.25 29.13
N TRP A 25 26.41 -11.52 28.52
CA TRP A 25 25.05 -11.97 28.29
C TRP A 25 24.59 -11.58 26.90
N LEU A 26 23.70 -12.37 26.31
CA LEU A 26 23.00 -12.00 25.08
C LEU A 26 21.73 -11.22 25.41
N GLY A 27 21.74 -9.92 25.12
CA GLY A 27 20.63 -9.02 25.45
C GLY A 27 20.61 -8.57 26.91
N LYS A 28 19.80 -7.58 27.26
CA LYS A 28 19.62 -7.09 28.63
C LYS A 28 18.82 -8.13 29.44
N GLY A 29 19.45 -8.78 30.41
CA GLY A 29 18.83 -9.83 31.21
C GLY A 29 18.68 -11.18 30.49
N GLY A 30 19.37 -11.37 29.36
CA GLY A 30 19.34 -12.62 28.61
C GLY A 30 20.29 -13.70 29.17
N PRO A 31 20.40 -14.86 28.50
CA PRO A 31 21.21 -15.98 28.96
C PRO A 31 22.69 -15.61 29.03
N PRO A 32 23.42 -16.12 30.07
CA PRO A 32 24.85 -15.88 30.20
C PRO A 32 25.61 -16.59 29.07
N LEU A 33 26.68 -15.94 28.60
CA LEU A 33 27.60 -16.49 27.62
C LEU A 33 28.82 -17.08 28.32
N ARG A 34 29.25 -18.26 27.89
CA ARG A 34 30.40 -18.99 28.45
C ARG A 34 31.65 -18.71 27.60
N GLY A 35 32.81 -18.83 28.23
CA GLY A 35 34.10 -18.59 27.59
C GLY A 35 34.44 -17.10 27.46
N GLU A 36 35.56 -16.81 26.84
CA GLU A 36 36.04 -15.44 26.57
C GLU A 36 35.72 -15.03 25.13
N PRO A 37 35.43 -13.74 24.88
CA PRO A 37 35.19 -13.23 23.55
C PRO A 37 36.33 -13.58 22.58
N GLY A 38 35.97 -14.23 21.48
CA GLY A 38 36.93 -14.70 20.46
C GLY A 38 37.30 -16.16 20.56
N THR A 39 36.88 -16.89 21.62
CA THR A 39 37.06 -18.35 21.72
C THR A 39 35.91 -19.11 21.02
N PRO A 40 36.18 -20.33 20.52
CA PRO A 40 35.14 -21.20 19.98
C PRO A 40 33.99 -21.47 20.98
N GLU A 41 34.33 -21.61 22.24
CA GLU A 41 33.35 -21.80 23.33
C GLU A 41 32.40 -20.61 23.45
N PHE A 42 32.92 -19.38 23.38
CA PHE A 42 32.12 -18.18 23.41
C PHE A 42 31.17 -18.07 22.20
N VAL A 43 31.65 -18.41 21.00
CA VAL A 43 30.87 -18.41 19.78
C VAL A 43 29.77 -19.47 19.83
N ASN A 44 30.09 -20.69 20.31
CA ASN A 44 29.11 -21.74 20.49
C ASN A 44 28.05 -21.35 21.52
N SER A 45 28.48 -20.83 22.68
CA SER A 45 27.55 -20.32 23.71
C SER A 45 26.67 -19.18 23.23
N TYR A 46 27.22 -18.28 22.40
CA TYR A 46 26.44 -17.23 21.73
C TYR A 46 25.41 -17.83 20.76
N ASN A 47 25.79 -18.79 19.94
CA ASN A 47 24.90 -19.45 18.99
C ASN A 47 23.78 -20.23 19.73
N GLU A 48 24.12 -20.94 20.81
CA GLU A 48 23.13 -21.60 21.66
C GLU A 48 22.18 -20.60 22.35
N ALA A 49 22.72 -19.51 22.85
CA ALA A 49 21.93 -18.43 23.46
C ALA A 49 21.03 -17.72 22.46
N ALA A 50 21.52 -17.50 21.23
CA ALA A 50 20.78 -16.93 20.12
C ALA A 50 19.72 -17.90 19.57
N ALA A 51 20.03 -19.20 19.59
CA ALA A 51 19.09 -20.27 19.20
C ALA A 51 18.08 -20.59 20.30
N ARG A 52 18.36 -20.28 21.57
CA ARG A 52 17.34 -20.32 22.63
C ARG A 52 16.27 -19.30 22.32
N LYS A 53 15.31 -19.70 21.48
CA LYS A 53 14.04 -18.98 21.40
C LYS A 53 13.51 -18.93 22.81
N VAL A 54 13.39 -17.71 23.37
CA VAL A 54 12.60 -17.51 24.57
C VAL A 54 11.21 -18.00 24.21
N THR A 55 10.90 -19.25 24.60
CA THR A 55 9.55 -19.79 24.41
C THR A 55 8.65 -18.90 25.26
N PRO A 56 7.73 -18.15 24.65
CA PRO A 56 6.87 -17.27 25.44
C PRO A 56 6.06 -18.12 26.42
N PRO A 57 5.74 -17.62 27.60
CA PRO A 57 4.91 -18.36 28.54
C PRO A 57 3.64 -18.82 27.83
N SER A 58 3.42 -20.13 27.75
CA SER A 58 2.24 -20.72 27.14
C SER A 58 0.99 -20.16 27.83
N GLY A 59 -0.08 -19.90 27.05
CA GLY A 59 -1.34 -19.36 27.61
C GLY A 59 -1.48 -17.84 27.61
N LYS A 60 -0.49 -17.08 27.13
CA LYS A 60 -0.57 -15.62 26.97
C LYS A 60 -0.65 -15.19 25.51
N LEU A 61 -1.27 -14.05 25.24
CA LEU A 61 -1.39 -13.52 23.87
C LEU A 61 -0.02 -13.31 23.19
N LEU A 62 1.02 -12.96 23.96
CA LEU A 62 2.38 -12.85 23.45
C LEU A 62 2.84 -14.12 22.74
N SER A 63 2.52 -15.31 23.28
CA SER A 63 2.92 -16.59 22.68
C SER A 63 2.35 -16.75 21.26
N VAL A 64 1.11 -16.37 21.07
CA VAL A 64 0.42 -16.44 19.77
C VAL A 64 0.96 -15.39 18.80
N LEU A 65 1.21 -14.16 19.25
CA LEU A 65 1.80 -13.10 18.43
C LEU A 65 3.17 -13.52 17.89
N GLN A 66 4.01 -14.15 18.73
CA GLN A 66 5.34 -14.63 18.34
C GLN A 66 5.26 -15.87 17.43
N ALA A 67 4.38 -16.82 17.73
CA ALA A 67 4.16 -17.99 16.89
C ALA A 67 3.66 -17.57 15.49
N PHE A 68 2.74 -16.62 15.40
CA PHE A 68 2.29 -16.09 14.12
C PHE A 68 3.44 -15.48 13.30
N GLN A 69 4.33 -14.70 13.92
CA GLN A 69 5.48 -14.09 13.24
C GLN A 69 6.51 -15.12 12.72
N GLN A 70 6.45 -16.35 13.20
CA GLN A 70 7.30 -17.46 12.75
C GLN A 70 6.59 -18.38 11.73
N SER A 71 5.30 -18.17 11.48
CA SER A 71 4.50 -19.01 10.58
C SER A 71 4.74 -18.68 9.11
N GLU A 72 4.49 -19.66 8.24
CA GLU A 72 4.48 -19.47 6.79
C GLU A 72 3.45 -18.40 6.36
N ASP A 73 2.31 -18.30 7.06
CA ASP A 73 1.31 -17.26 6.81
C ASP A 73 1.84 -15.84 6.96
N PHE A 74 2.79 -15.64 7.87
CA PHE A 74 3.46 -14.36 8.05
C PHE A 74 4.69 -14.23 7.15
N LEU A 75 5.51 -15.26 7.02
CA LEU A 75 6.73 -15.24 6.21
C LEU A 75 6.44 -15.11 4.72
N GLY A 76 5.33 -15.68 4.25
CA GLY A 76 4.83 -15.54 2.88
C GLY A 76 4.27 -14.15 2.53
N LEU A 77 4.09 -13.25 3.51
CA LEU A 77 3.67 -11.89 3.22
C LEU A 77 4.78 -11.12 2.48
N ALA A 78 4.37 -10.21 1.59
CA ALA A 78 5.30 -9.26 0.97
C ALA A 78 6.07 -8.47 2.05
N SER A 79 7.34 -8.16 1.81
CA SER A 79 8.26 -7.50 2.77
C SER A 79 7.67 -6.25 3.40
N ARG A 80 6.97 -5.42 2.62
CA ARG A 80 6.29 -4.22 3.13
C ARG A 80 5.16 -4.57 4.10
N SER A 81 4.35 -5.58 3.78
CA SER A 81 3.27 -6.03 4.66
C SER A 81 3.80 -6.59 5.97
N ARG A 82 4.89 -7.36 5.92
CA ARG A 82 5.58 -7.85 7.13
C ARG A 82 6.05 -6.71 8.00
N PHE A 83 6.70 -5.71 7.42
CA PHE A 83 7.17 -4.52 8.14
C PHE A 83 6.02 -3.80 8.84
N ASP A 84 4.92 -3.58 8.13
CA ASP A 84 3.74 -2.90 8.67
C ASP A 84 3.07 -3.74 9.80
N TYR A 85 3.00 -5.06 9.62
CA TYR A 85 2.47 -5.99 10.63
C TYR A 85 3.31 -6.00 11.90
N ILE A 86 4.65 -6.05 11.80
CA ILE A 86 5.56 -5.96 12.95
C ILE A 86 5.26 -4.68 13.74
N GLY A 87 5.09 -3.55 13.06
CA GLY A 87 4.73 -2.30 13.72
C GLY A 87 3.40 -2.37 14.49
N LYS A 88 2.39 -3.07 13.94
CA LYS A 88 1.09 -3.26 14.60
C LYS A 88 1.16 -4.27 15.74
N ILE A 89 1.88 -5.36 15.55
CA ILE A 89 2.10 -6.38 16.58
C ILE A 89 2.77 -5.74 17.80
N LYS A 90 3.79 -4.89 17.62
CA LYS A 90 4.43 -4.15 18.75
C LYS A 90 3.44 -3.27 19.51
N VAL A 91 2.47 -2.66 18.84
CA VAL A 91 1.40 -1.88 19.50
C VAL A 91 0.48 -2.78 20.32
N ILE A 92 0.16 -3.98 19.81
CA ILE A 92 -0.65 -4.98 20.50
C ILE A 92 0.12 -5.53 21.71
N GLU A 93 1.37 -5.93 21.54
CA GLU A 93 2.26 -6.43 22.59
C GLU A 93 2.38 -5.46 23.77
N LYS A 94 2.53 -4.17 23.47
CA LYS A 94 2.65 -3.14 24.51
C LYS A 94 1.48 -3.14 25.51
N THR A 95 0.29 -3.57 25.05
CA THR A 95 -0.92 -3.52 25.88
C THR A 95 -1.36 -4.90 26.37
N PHE A 96 -1.15 -5.93 25.54
CA PHE A 96 -1.78 -7.24 25.73
C PHE A 96 -0.79 -8.41 25.77
N SER A 97 0.52 -8.18 25.95
CA SER A 97 1.50 -9.27 26.04
C SER A 97 1.10 -10.34 27.08
N ASP A 98 0.65 -9.92 28.23
CA ASP A 98 0.28 -10.78 29.36
C ASP A 98 -1.19 -11.21 29.34
N PHE A 99 -1.97 -10.83 28.35
CA PHE A 99 -3.39 -11.16 28.28
C PHE A 99 -3.58 -12.68 28.19
N PRO A 100 -4.36 -13.31 29.10
CA PRO A 100 -4.52 -14.76 29.12
C PRO A 100 -5.39 -15.24 27.95
N LEU A 101 -4.92 -16.26 27.21
CA LEU A 101 -5.67 -16.85 26.08
C LEU A 101 -7.00 -17.47 26.53
N ALA A 102 -7.06 -17.99 27.75
CA ALA A 102 -8.30 -18.54 28.33
C ALA A 102 -9.42 -17.47 28.41
N ALA A 103 -9.06 -16.19 28.58
CA ALA A 103 -10.06 -15.12 28.65
C ALA A 103 -10.66 -14.74 27.29
N LEU A 104 -10.12 -15.26 26.17
CA LEU A 104 -10.64 -14.97 24.83
C LEU A 104 -12.08 -15.50 24.61
N THR A 105 -12.51 -16.48 25.40
CA THR A 105 -13.87 -17.02 25.36
C THR A 105 -14.87 -16.20 26.18
N ASP A 106 -14.38 -15.35 27.10
CA ASP A 106 -15.24 -14.46 27.85
C ASP A 106 -15.83 -13.38 26.95
N ARG A 107 -17.14 -13.26 26.95
CA ARG A 107 -17.89 -12.28 26.14
C ARG A 107 -17.45 -10.84 26.41
N ARG A 108 -16.99 -10.52 27.62
CA ARG A 108 -16.52 -9.19 28.02
C ARG A 108 -15.19 -8.81 27.34
N THR A 109 -14.38 -9.77 26.97
CA THR A 109 -13.08 -9.56 26.31
C THR A 109 -13.20 -8.75 25.03
N ARG A 110 -14.29 -8.96 24.24
CA ARG A 110 -14.54 -8.13 23.05
C ARG A 110 -14.64 -6.65 23.41
N GLY A 111 -15.33 -6.29 24.50
CA GLY A 111 -15.46 -4.92 24.97
C GLY A 111 -14.10 -4.31 25.34
N VAL A 112 -13.24 -5.08 26.00
CA VAL A 112 -11.87 -4.64 26.35
C VAL A 112 -11.06 -4.27 25.09
N PHE A 113 -11.08 -5.14 24.07
CA PHE A 113 -10.37 -4.87 22.81
C PHE A 113 -10.99 -3.70 22.02
N MET A 114 -12.32 -3.56 22.03
CA MET A 114 -13.00 -2.42 21.39
C MET A 114 -12.64 -1.11 22.07
N ALA A 115 -12.69 -1.04 23.39
CA ALA A 115 -12.30 0.15 24.17
C ALA A 115 -10.82 0.55 23.90
N TRP A 116 -9.94 -0.44 23.76
CA TRP A 116 -8.55 -0.19 23.38
C TRP A 116 -8.45 0.35 21.95
N ARG A 117 -9.19 -0.21 20.96
CA ARG A 117 -9.24 0.32 19.59
C ARG A 117 -9.71 1.76 19.57
N ASP A 118 -10.73 2.09 20.37
CA ASP A 118 -11.28 3.44 20.46
C ASP A 118 -10.23 4.43 21.01
N LYS A 119 -9.43 4.03 22.02
CA LYS A 119 -8.28 4.83 22.48
C LYS A 119 -7.25 5.07 21.37
N LEU A 120 -6.92 4.05 20.56
CA LEU A 120 -6.04 4.22 19.41
C LEU A 120 -6.65 5.16 18.36
N ALA A 121 -7.97 5.13 18.20
CA ALA A 121 -8.69 5.92 17.22
C ALA A 121 -8.68 7.41 17.53
N LEU A 122 -8.50 7.83 18.78
CA LEU A 122 -8.29 9.23 19.16
C LEU A 122 -7.11 9.84 18.41
N LYS A 123 -6.05 9.07 18.18
CA LYS A 123 -4.90 9.50 17.40
C LYS A 123 -5.10 9.31 15.89
N SER A 124 -5.64 8.18 15.47
CA SER A 124 -5.90 7.89 14.07
C SER A 124 -6.85 6.70 13.89
N ARG A 125 -8.09 6.97 13.45
CA ARG A 125 -9.09 5.93 13.16
C ARG A 125 -8.57 4.87 12.19
N ARG A 126 -7.87 5.30 11.11
CA ARG A 126 -7.30 4.39 10.10
C ARG A 126 -6.24 3.45 10.69
N GLN A 127 -5.36 3.98 11.55
CA GLN A 127 -4.32 3.16 12.18
C GLN A 127 -4.90 2.23 13.24
N ALA A 128 -5.94 2.65 13.96
CA ALA A 128 -6.69 1.82 14.89
C ALA A 128 -7.35 0.63 14.17
N ASP A 129 -8.04 0.89 13.07
CA ASP A 129 -8.65 -0.17 12.25
C ASP A 129 -7.61 -1.15 11.68
N TYR A 130 -6.45 -0.64 11.26
CA TYR A 130 -5.39 -1.52 10.75
C TYR A 130 -4.81 -2.39 11.89
N THR A 131 -4.60 -1.82 13.06
CA THR A 131 -4.12 -2.56 14.23
C THR A 131 -5.14 -3.63 14.66
N TRP A 132 -6.42 -3.30 14.64
CA TRP A 132 -7.51 -4.26 14.86
C TRP A 132 -7.51 -5.39 13.84
N THR A 133 -7.35 -5.08 12.57
CA THR A 133 -7.29 -6.08 11.49
C THR A 133 -6.13 -7.06 11.69
N VAL A 134 -4.96 -6.56 12.11
CA VAL A 134 -3.81 -7.43 12.40
C VAL A 134 -4.10 -8.33 13.61
N LEU A 135 -4.64 -7.79 14.70
CA LEU A 135 -5.01 -8.59 15.88
C LEU A 135 -6.06 -9.66 15.51
N ALA A 136 -7.12 -9.28 14.79
CA ALA A 136 -8.15 -10.21 14.36
C ALA A 136 -7.58 -11.33 13.48
N ARG A 137 -6.64 -11.02 12.57
CA ARG A 137 -5.98 -12.02 11.73
C ARG A 137 -5.13 -12.98 12.55
N VAL A 138 -4.34 -12.47 13.49
CA VAL A 138 -3.52 -13.32 14.38
C VAL A 138 -4.40 -14.25 15.22
N LEU A 139 -5.48 -13.73 15.78
CA LEU A 139 -6.41 -14.54 16.56
C LEU A 139 -7.15 -15.58 15.72
N SER A 140 -7.61 -15.25 14.50
CA SER A 140 -8.19 -16.25 13.60
C SER A 140 -7.17 -17.35 13.28
N TRP A 141 -5.95 -16.96 12.90
CA TRP A 141 -4.87 -17.89 12.65
C TRP A 141 -4.58 -18.82 13.83
N SER A 142 -4.67 -18.28 15.06
CA SER A 142 -4.45 -19.06 16.27
C SER A 142 -5.60 -20.02 16.59
N VAL A 143 -6.83 -19.63 16.29
CA VAL A 143 -8.01 -20.51 16.42
C VAL A 143 -7.91 -21.67 15.44
N ASP A 144 -7.58 -21.41 14.17
CA ASP A 144 -7.44 -22.43 13.13
C ASP A 144 -6.36 -23.49 13.47
N ARG A 145 -5.42 -23.15 14.37
CA ARG A 145 -4.32 -24.05 14.84
C ARG A 145 -4.52 -24.58 16.26
N GLY A 146 -5.68 -24.37 16.86
CA GLY A 146 -5.98 -24.84 18.22
C GLY A 146 -5.16 -24.15 19.32
N LEU A 147 -4.49 -23.01 19.02
CA LEU A 147 -3.70 -22.23 19.98
C LEU A 147 -4.56 -21.28 20.80
N ALA A 148 -5.73 -20.94 20.33
CA ALA A 148 -6.73 -20.13 21.01
C ALA A 148 -8.14 -20.70 20.76
N ALA A 149 -9.01 -20.57 21.75
CA ALA A 149 -10.37 -21.13 21.67
C ALA A 149 -11.35 -20.21 20.89
N ALA A 150 -11.11 -18.90 20.84
CA ALA A 150 -12.00 -17.94 20.20
C ALA A 150 -11.26 -16.71 19.65
N ASN A 151 -11.89 -16.04 18.68
CA ASN A 151 -11.47 -14.73 18.19
C ASN A 151 -12.51 -13.65 18.50
N PRO A 152 -12.43 -12.94 19.62
CA PRO A 152 -13.37 -11.87 19.95
C PRO A 152 -13.23 -10.63 19.05
N CYS A 153 -12.18 -10.57 18.21
CA CYS A 153 -11.96 -9.45 17.29
C CYS A 153 -12.60 -9.67 15.91
N ALA A 154 -13.22 -10.82 15.65
CA ALA A 154 -13.90 -11.08 14.39
C ALA A 154 -15.01 -10.04 14.12
N ARG A 155 -15.19 -9.67 12.82
CA ARG A 155 -16.25 -8.74 12.37
C ARG A 155 -16.28 -7.41 13.14
N GLY A 156 -15.10 -6.79 13.35
CA GLY A 156 -14.94 -5.58 14.15
C GLY A 156 -15.52 -4.30 13.53
N GLY A 157 -15.96 -4.32 12.29
CA GLY A 157 -16.37 -3.13 11.55
C GLY A 157 -15.19 -2.15 11.30
N ARG A 158 -15.49 -0.96 10.79
CA ARG A 158 -14.51 0.10 10.55
C ARG A 158 -14.93 1.40 11.22
N LEU A 159 -14.00 2.06 11.89
CA LEU A 159 -14.16 3.41 12.44
C LEU A 159 -13.84 4.50 11.40
N TYR A 160 -12.89 4.20 10.50
CA TYR A 160 -12.52 5.10 9.42
C TYR A 160 -13.45 4.89 8.21
N ARG A 161 -14.22 5.91 7.88
CA ARG A 161 -15.18 5.92 6.76
C ARG A 161 -14.78 6.85 5.63
N GLY A 162 -13.60 7.49 5.73
CA GLY A 162 -13.15 8.40 4.68
C GLY A 162 -12.91 7.69 3.36
N SER A 163 -13.46 8.22 2.29
CA SER A 163 -13.21 7.83 0.91
C SER A 163 -12.39 8.90 0.20
N ARG A 164 -11.58 8.49 -0.77
CA ARG A 164 -10.92 9.40 -1.73
C ARG A 164 -11.42 9.13 -3.15
N ALA A 165 -12.45 8.32 -3.28
CA ALA A 165 -12.95 7.92 -4.58
C ALA A 165 -13.45 9.11 -5.43
N GLU A 166 -13.96 10.17 -4.80
CA GLU A 166 -14.40 11.41 -5.45
C GLU A 166 -13.25 12.38 -5.79
N LYS A 167 -12.01 12.05 -5.40
CA LYS A 167 -10.86 12.93 -5.61
C LYS A 167 -10.24 12.67 -6.98
N ILE A 168 -10.52 13.56 -7.92
CA ILE A 168 -9.94 13.57 -9.26
C ILE A 168 -9.18 14.87 -9.49
N TRP A 169 -8.14 14.81 -10.30
CA TRP A 169 -7.45 15.98 -10.80
C TRP A 169 -8.26 16.62 -11.91
N THR A 170 -8.47 17.92 -11.82
CA THR A 170 -9.10 18.71 -12.87
C THR A 170 -8.09 19.13 -13.93
N ASP A 171 -8.55 19.54 -15.10
CA ASP A 171 -7.67 20.08 -16.15
C ASP A 171 -6.95 21.36 -15.66
N ALA A 172 -7.62 22.17 -14.82
CA ALA A 172 -7.01 23.32 -14.19
C ALA A 172 -5.87 22.92 -13.22
N ASP A 173 -6.05 21.88 -12.40
CA ASP A 173 -4.96 21.38 -11.52
C ASP A 173 -3.75 20.97 -12.33
N GLU A 174 -3.95 20.30 -13.47
CA GLU A 174 -2.87 19.85 -14.34
C GLU A 174 -2.13 21.02 -14.99
N ALA A 175 -2.87 21.99 -15.54
CA ALA A 175 -2.30 23.19 -16.13
C ALA A 175 -1.45 23.95 -15.09
N MET A 176 -1.99 24.15 -13.89
CA MET A 176 -1.27 24.80 -12.79
C MET A 176 -0.04 24.00 -12.33
N PHE A 177 -0.12 22.65 -12.34
CA PHE A 177 1.02 21.81 -12.01
C PHE A 177 2.11 21.90 -13.07
N LEU A 178 1.76 21.85 -14.35
CA LEU A 178 2.72 21.96 -15.44
C LEU A 178 3.38 23.36 -15.52
N GLU A 179 2.65 24.40 -15.13
CA GLU A 179 3.18 25.77 -15.09
C GLU A 179 4.16 25.98 -13.92
N ARG A 180 3.84 25.46 -12.73
CA ARG A 180 4.54 25.85 -11.49
C ARG A 180 5.39 24.76 -10.85
N ALA A 181 5.16 23.50 -11.20
CA ALA A 181 5.95 22.41 -10.65
C ALA A 181 7.32 22.29 -11.37
N PRO A 182 8.35 21.78 -10.66
CA PRO A 182 9.64 21.51 -11.29
C PRO A 182 9.51 20.52 -12.46
N ALA A 183 10.17 20.82 -13.59
CA ALA A 183 10.06 20.07 -14.85
C ALA A 183 10.33 18.56 -14.70
N HIS A 184 11.20 18.13 -13.76
CA HIS A 184 11.49 16.72 -13.52
C HIS A 184 10.29 15.93 -12.92
N LEU A 185 9.21 16.61 -12.52
CA LEU A 185 7.97 15.99 -12.06
C LEU A 185 6.89 15.91 -13.15
N HIS A 186 7.02 16.66 -14.25
CA HIS A 186 6.02 16.69 -15.32
C HIS A 186 5.84 15.32 -15.98
N LEU A 187 6.93 14.60 -16.25
CA LEU A 187 6.85 13.26 -16.82
C LEU A 187 6.13 12.27 -15.89
N ALA A 188 6.24 12.46 -14.57
CA ALA A 188 5.51 11.63 -13.61
C ALA A 188 3.99 11.87 -13.68
N LEU A 189 3.56 13.13 -13.85
CA LEU A 189 2.16 13.50 -14.10
C LEU A 189 1.66 12.82 -15.38
N MET A 190 2.36 13.01 -16.50
CA MET A 190 2.00 12.44 -17.79
C MET A 190 1.90 10.92 -17.75
N LEU A 191 2.90 10.24 -17.17
CA LEU A 191 2.86 8.78 -17.03
C LEU A 191 1.66 8.33 -16.18
N ALA A 192 1.36 8.99 -15.07
CA ALA A 192 0.24 8.61 -14.22
C ALA A 192 -1.10 8.78 -14.92
N LEU A 193 -1.32 9.89 -15.62
CA LEU A 193 -2.56 10.20 -16.33
C LEU A 193 -2.80 9.29 -17.54
N TRP A 194 -1.76 9.04 -18.35
CA TRP A 194 -1.90 8.27 -19.58
C TRP A 194 -1.87 6.76 -19.37
N THR A 195 -1.32 6.28 -18.25
CA THR A 195 -1.21 4.84 -18.01
C THR A 195 -2.09 4.36 -16.83
N GLY A 196 -2.51 5.26 -15.96
CA GLY A 196 -3.23 4.91 -14.74
C GLY A 196 -2.44 4.02 -13.78
N GLN A 197 -1.10 3.94 -13.88
CA GLN A 197 -0.30 3.03 -13.06
C GLN A 197 -0.07 3.57 -11.65
N ARG A 198 0.21 2.65 -10.71
CA ARG A 198 0.48 3.03 -9.32
C ARG A 198 1.83 3.73 -9.19
N GLN A 199 1.93 4.70 -8.28
CA GLN A 199 3.18 5.40 -7.98
C GLN A 199 4.39 4.45 -7.88
N GLY A 200 4.26 3.39 -7.09
CA GLY A 200 5.36 2.47 -6.88
C GLY A 200 5.79 1.70 -8.14
N ASP A 201 4.91 1.49 -9.09
CA ASP A 201 5.21 0.84 -10.37
C ASP A 201 5.89 1.85 -11.32
N LEU A 202 5.40 3.08 -11.37
CA LEU A 202 6.00 4.16 -12.18
C LEU A 202 7.41 4.54 -11.69
N LEU A 203 7.63 4.63 -10.37
CA LEU A 203 8.95 4.95 -9.80
C LEU A 203 10.01 3.86 -10.03
N ARG A 204 9.61 2.66 -10.44
CA ARG A 204 10.51 1.55 -10.79
C ARG A 204 10.48 1.21 -12.27
N LEU A 205 9.77 1.98 -13.09
CA LEU A 205 9.62 1.71 -14.53
C LEU A 205 10.96 1.97 -15.24
N PRO A 206 11.62 0.92 -15.78
CA PRO A 206 12.87 1.10 -16.50
C PRO A 206 12.62 1.56 -17.93
N TRP A 207 13.62 2.20 -18.55
CA TRP A 207 13.57 2.56 -19.97
C TRP A 207 13.40 1.35 -20.89
N SER A 208 13.91 0.19 -20.50
CA SER A 208 13.73 -1.07 -21.25
C SER A 208 12.27 -1.55 -21.33
N ALA A 209 11.39 -1.00 -20.49
CA ALA A 209 9.95 -1.27 -20.56
C ALA A 209 9.23 -0.47 -21.65
N TYR A 210 9.87 0.56 -22.21
CA TYR A 210 9.36 1.41 -23.28
C TYR A 210 10.09 1.12 -24.60
N ASP A 211 9.37 0.69 -25.62
CA ASP A 211 9.89 0.33 -26.94
C ASP A 211 9.67 1.41 -28.02
N GLY A 212 9.29 2.63 -27.63
CA GLY A 212 8.95 3.73 -28.54
C GLY A 212 7.47 3.81 -28.92
N THR A 213 6.70 2.74 -28.69
CA THR A 213 5.27 2.65 -29.01
C THR A 213 4.44 2.15 -27.83
N HIS A 214 4.99 1.26 -27.02
CA HIS A 214 4.30 0.63 -25.90
C HIS A 214 5.15 0.66 -24.64
N ILE A 215 4.46 0.74 -23.49
CA ILE A 215 5.03 0.46 -22.18
C ILE A 215 4.54 -0.91 -21.71
N ARG A 216 5.47 -1.81 -21.36
CA ARG A 216 5.19 -3.14 -20.82
C ARG A 216 5.70 -3.23 -19.40
N LEU A 217 4.82 -3.54 -18.46
CA LEU A 217 5.23 -3.68 -17.07
C LEU A 217 4.44 -4.77 -16.34
N ARG A 218 5.01 -5.28 -15.26
CA ARG A 218 4.33 -6.14 -14.30
C ARG A 218 4.08 -5.35 -13.03
N GLN A 219 2.80 -5.18 -12.68
CA GLN A 219 2.42 -4.47 -11.46
C GLN A 219 2.93 -5.20 -10.22
N SER A 220 3.51 -4.46 -9.28
CA SER A 220 4.05 -5.03 -8.03
C SER A 220 2.95 -5.57 -7.10
N LYS A 221 1.76 -4.96 -7.15
CA LYS A 221 0.61 -5.44 -6.39
C LYS A 221 -0.28 -6.29 -7.29
N GLY A 222 -0.37 -7.58 -6.99
CA GLY A 222 -1.20 -8.53 -7.75
C GLY A 222 -0.50 -9.16 -8.96
N GLY A 223 0.71 -8.70 -9.35
CA GLY A 223 1.50 -9.33 -10.40
C GLY A 223 0.93 -9.21 -11.83
N VAL A 224 -0.09 -8.38 -12.04
CA VAL A 224 -0.76 -8.21 -13.34
C VAL A 224 0.23 -7.65 -14.36
N ARG A 225 0.31 -8.28 -15.53
CA ARG A 225 1.07 -7.77 -16.68
C ARG A 225 0.16 -6.86 -17.50
N VAL A 226 0.66 -5.68 -17.83
CA VAL A 226 -0.05 -4.71 -18.68
C VAL A 226 0.86 -4.31 -19.84
N GLN A 227 0.26 -4.12 -20.99
CA GLN A 227 0.88 -3.52 -22.18
C GLN A 227 0.02 -2.32 -22.57
N ILE A 228 0.62 -1.15 -22.59
CA ILE A 228 -0.07 0.12 -22.77
C ILE A 228 0.51 0.80 -24.01
N ARG A 229 -0.31 1.05 -25.03
CA ARG A 229 0.07 1.89 -26.14
C ARG A 229 0.29 3.32 -25.64
N VAL A 230 1.40 3.92 -26.01
CA VAL A 230 1.74 5.28 -25.60
C VAL A 230 1.08 6.27 -26.55
N GLY A 231 0.19 7.12 -26.02
CA GLY A 231 -0.45 8.19 -26.78
C GLY A 231 0.55 9.29 -27.16
N ALA A 232 0.26 10.05 -28.21
CA ALA A 232 1.19 11.04 -28.78
C ALA A 232 1.76 12.05 -27.74
N PRO A 233 0.98 12.65 -26.83
CA PRO A 233 1.53 13.57 -25.83
C PRO A 233 2.52 12.91 -24.86
N LEU A 234 2.21 11.68 -24.39
CA LEU A 234 3.13 10.95 -23.51
C LEU A 234 4.38 10.51 -24.27
N LYS A 235 4.22 10.11 -25.55
CA LYS A 235 5.35 9.76 -26.41
C LYS A 235 6.31 10.93 -26.55
N ALA A 236 5.81 12.11 -26.88
CA ALA A 236 6.62 13.33 -27.00
C ALA A 236 7.38 13.62 -25.70
N ALA A 237 6.72 13.49 -24.55
CA ALA A 237 7.34 13.69 -23.25
C ALA A 237 8.43 12.65 -22.93
N LEU A 238 8.22 11.37 -23.30
CA LEU A 238 9.21 10.30 -23.11
C LEU A 238 10.42 10.47 -24.04
N ASP A 239 10.19 10.83 -25.29
CA ASP A 239 11.25 11.00 -26.30
C ASP A 239 12.13 12.21 -25.99
N ALA A 240 11.54 13.29 -25.40
CA ALA A 240 12.27 14.48 -24.96
C ALA A 240 12.95 14.29 -23.58
N ALA A 241 12.62 13.26 -22.83
CA ALA A 241 13.13 13.10 -21.46
C ALA A 241 14.61 12.66 -21.43
N PRO A 242 15.45 13.27 -20.59
CA PRO A 242 16.85 12.90 -20.48
C PRO A 242 16.99 11.53 -19.80
N ARG A 243 17.70 10.60 -20.43
CA ARG A 243 17.96 9.24 -19.91
C ARG A 243 19.15 9.24 -18.94
N ARG A 244 18.98 9.83 -17.75
CA ARG A 244 20.02 9.95 -16.72
C ARG A 244 20.20 8.70 -15.85
N SER A 245 19.33 7.73 -15.98
CA SER A 245 19.30 6.48 -15.19
C SER A 245 18.67 5.36 -16.03
N THR A 246 18.80 4.12 -15.57
CA THR A 246 18.04 2.98 -16.14
C THR A 246 16.53 3.11 -15.88
N ILE A 247 16.14 3.91 -14.88
CA ILE A 247 14.73 4.19 -14.51
C ILE A 247 14.28 5.49 -15.17
N ILE A 248 13.05 5.51 -15.70
CA ILE A 248 12.47 6.66 -16.39
C ILE A 248 12.34 7.87 -15.46
N LEU A 249 11.74 7.70 -14.28
CA LEU A 249 11.50 8.78 -13.34
C LEU A 249 12.67 8.97 -12.38
N THR A 250 13.33 10.11 -12.50
CA THR A 250 14.47 10.49 -11.64
C THR A 250 14.23 11.83 -10.95
N SER A 251 14.93 12.02 -9.84
CA SER A 251 14.99 13.31 -9.14
C SER A 251 15.73 14.36 -9.97
N ALA A 252 15.74 15.61 -9.52
CA ALA A 252 16.51 16.69 -10.13
C ALA A 252 18.01 16.34 -10.27
N THR A 253 18.55 15.51 -9.36
CA THR A 253 19.95 15.04 -9.42
C THR A 253 20.16 13.81 -10.30
N GLY A 254 19.14 13.35 -11.05
CA GLY A 254 19.24 12.18 -11.93
C GLY A 254 19.19 10.82 -11.21
N LYS A 255 18.98 10.79 -9.90
CA LYS A 255 18.86 9.53 -9.12
C LYS A 255 17.44 9.00 -9.11
N PRO A 256 17.26 7.67 -9.12
CA PRO A 256 15.94 7.06 -8.92
C PRO A 256 15.27 7.55 -7.62
N TRP A 257 13.98 7.73 -7.65
CA TRP A 257 13.22 8.18 -6.50
C TRP A 257 13.06 7.10 -5.43
N THR A 258 13.21 7.47 -4.16
CA THR A 258 12.56 6.72 -3.08
C THR A 258 11.08 7.12 -3.02
N SER A 259 10.22 6.20 -2.57
CA SER A 259 8.78 6.49 -2.47
C SER A 259 8.48 7.69 -1.56
N GLY A 260 9.17 7.80 -0.43
CA GLY A 260 9.00 8.92 0.50
C GLY A 260 9.52 10.25 -0.07
N GLY A 261 10.69 10.23 -0.71
CA GLY A 261 11.26 11.42 -1.35
C GLY A 261 10.36 11.97 -2.46
N PHE A 262 9.85 11.07 -3.32
CA PHE A 262 8.89 11.44 -4.35
C PHE A 262 7.61 12.04 -3.78
N GLN A 263 7.01 11.40 -2.76
CA GLN A 263 5.79 11.91 -2.13
C GLN A 263 6.00 13.29 -1.49
N GLN A 264 7.17 13.55 -0.93
CA GLN A 264 7.49 14.86 -0.37
C GLN A 264 7.65 15.90 -1.48
N ALA A 265 8.42 15.60 -2.54
CA ALA A 265 8.61 16.50 -3.67
C ALA A 265 7.28 16.81 -4.37
N TRP A 266 6.45 15.78 -4.58
CA TRP A 266 5.12 15.95 -5.17
C TRP A 266 4.22 16.86 -4.35
N ARG A 267 4.15 16.64 -3.03
CA ARG A 267 3.35 17.51 -2.13
C ARG A 267 3.83 18.95 -2.13
N THR A 268 5.15 19.14 -2.14
CA THR A 268 5.75 20.49 -2.22
C THR A 268 5.39 21.16 -3.53
N ALA A 269 5.45 20.45 -4.65
CA ALA A 269 5.06 20.96 -5.96
C ALA A 269 3.57 21.30 -6.03
N CYS A 270 2.68 20.43 -5.56
CA CYS A 270 1.24 20.73 -5.46
C CYS A 270 0.97 21.98 -4.62
N LYS A 271 1.62 22.10 -3.45
CA LYS A 271 1.48 23.28 -2.60
C LYS A 271 1.93 24.56 -3.31
N ALA A 272 3.05 24.54 -4.00
CA ALA A 272 3.56 25.68 -4.78
C ALA A 272 2.61 26.05 -5.95
N ALA A 273 1.96 25.04 -6.54
CA ALA A 273 0.96 25.24 -7.59
C ALA A 273 -0.44 25.61 -7.05
N GLY A 274 -0.64 25.71 -5.74
CA GLY A 274 -1.95 25.99 -5.14
C GLY A 274 -2.94 24.83 -5.18
N ILE A 275 -2.48 23.61 -5.53
CA ILE A 275 -3.32 22.42 -5.68
C ILE A 275 -3.54 21.77 -4.33
N THR A 276 -4.80 21.61 -3.94
CA THR A 276 -5.22 21.05 -2.65
C THR A 276 -6.23 19.92 -2.84
N GLY A 277 -6.39 19.08 -1.81
CA GLY A 277 -7.40 18.02 -1.78
C GLY A 277 -7.05 16.77 -2.57
N VAL A 278 -6.12 16.81 -3.52
CA VAL A 278 -5.69 15.70 -4.36
C VAL A 278 -4.24 15.28 -4.08
N THR A 279 -3.91 14.05 -4.43
CA THR A 279 -2.57 13.46 -4.29
C THR A 279 -2.16 12.78 -5.59
N PHE A 280 -0.89 12.35 -5.69
CA PHE A 280 -0.42 11.56 -6.84
C PHE A 280 -1.25 10.29 -7.07
N HIS A 281 -1.72 9.65 -6.00
CA HIS A 281 -2.48 8.40 -6.15
C HIS A 281 -3.86 8.63 -6.79
N ASP A 282 -4.43 9.81 -6.63
CA ASP A 282 -5.74 10.15 -7.20
C ASP A 282 -5.67 10.28 -8.72
N LEU A 283 -4.48 10.53 -9.31
CA LEU A 283 -4.26 10.49 -10.77
C LEU A 283 -4.65 9.15 -11.39
N ARG A 284 -4.55 8.06 -10.64
CA ARG A 284 -4.99 6.75 -11.13
C ARG A 284 -6.53 6.67 -11.26
N GLY A 285 -7.28 7.29 -10.36
CA GLY A 285 -8.73 7.46 -10.49
C GLY A 285 -9.07 8.40 -11.64
N THR A 286 -8.35 9.52 -11.74
CA THR A 286 -8.49 10.49 -12.84
C THR A 286 -8.27 9.82 -14.22
N ALA A 287 -7.25 8.97 -14.36
CA ALA A 287 -7.01 8.23 -15.60
C ALA A 287 -8.19 7.30 -15.97
N VAL A 288 -8.75 6.59 -14.99
CA VAL A 288 -9.95 5.75 -15.19
C VAL A 288 -11.13 6.60 -15.66
N THR A 289 -11.40 7.72 -14.99
CA THR A 289 -12.49 8.63 -15.35
C THR A 289 -12.32 9.20 -16.77
N ARG A 290 -11.10 9.62 -17.13
CA ARG A 290 -10.81 10.15 -18.47
C ARG A 290 -10.96 9.12 -19.58
N LEU A 291 -10.47 7.90 -19.38
CA LEU A 291 -10.67 6.81 -20.31
C LEU A 291 -12.16 6.55 -20.54
N ALA A 292 -12.91 6.62 -19.47
CA ALA A 292 -14.34 6.44 -19.55
C ALA A 292 -15.05 7.58 -20.29
N LEU A 293 -14.74 8.85 -19.97
CA LEU A 293 -15.24 10.01 -20.72
C LEU A 293 -14.87 9.97 -22.21
N ALA A 294 -13.68 9.42 -22.54
CA ALA A 294 -13.27 9.14 -23.91
C ALA A 294 -14.05 7.99 -24.55
N GLY A 295 -14.96 7.36 -23.81
CA GLY A 295 -15.83 6.29 -24.31
C GLY A 295 -15.24 4.89 -24.29
N SER A 296 -14.16 4.66 -23.54
CA SER A 296 -13.59 3.32 -23.35
C SER A 296 -14.53 2.45 -22.51
N THR A 297 -14.59 1.17 -22.86
CA THR A 297 -15.34 0.16 -22.10
C THR A 297 -14.66 -0.18 -20.78
N GLU A 298 -15.39 -0.76 -19.83
CA GLU A 298 -14.83 -1.26 -18.57
C GLU A 298 -13.65 -2.22 -18.80
N ALA A 299 -13.74 -3.09 -19.83
CA ALA A 299 -12.70 -4.05 -20.17
C ALA A 299 -11.42 -3.36 -20.69
N GLU A 300 -11.54 -2.35 -21.55
CA GLU A 300 -10.42 -1.55 -22.04
C GLU A 300 -9.72 -0.81 -20.89
N ILE A 301 -10.51 -0.16 -20.04
CA ILE A 301 -9.99 0.54 -18.84
C ILE A 301 -9.25 -0.43 -17.91
N ALA A 302 -9.85 -1.59 -17.62
CA ALA A 302 -9.24 -2.62 -16.80
C ALA A 302 -7.92 -3.13 -17.40
N THR A 303 -7.88 -3.33 -18.72
CA THR A 303 -6.70 -3.79 -19.47
C THR A 303 -5.54 -2.80 -19.36
N ILE A 304 -5.80 -1.50 -19.56
CA ILE A 304 -4.78 -0.44 -19.50
C ILE A 304 -4.30 -0.25 -18.08
N THR A 305 -5.23 -0.12 -17.13
CA THR A 305 -4.90 0.25 -15.75
C THR A 305 -4.49 -0.94 -14.88
N GLY A 306 -4.80 -2.17 -15.30
CA GLY A 306 -4.57 -3.39 -14.51
C GLY A 306 -5.45 -3.47 -13.26
N HIS A 307 -6.65 -2.88 -13.29
CA HIS A 307 -7.69 -3.10 -12.28
C HIS A 307 -8.43 -4.43 -12.56
N SER A 308 -9.02 -5.02 -11.52
CA SER A 308 -10.06 -6.03 -11.76
C SER A 308 -11.33 -5.34 -12.29
N MET A 309 -12.16 -6.07 -13.03
CA MET A 309 -13.45 -5.57 -13.52
C MET A 309 -14.31 -5.00 -12.39
N GLN A 310 -14.37 -5.70 -11.25
CA GLN A 310 -15.09 -5.24 -10.06
C GLN A 310 -14.54 -3.90 -9.54
N SER A 311 -13.21 -3.72 -9.50
CA SER A 311 -12.60 -2.46 -9.06
C SER A 311 -12.82 -1.34 -10.07
N THR A 312 -12.78 -1.63 -11.37
CA THR A 312 -13.08 -0.66 -12.44
C THR A 312 -14.51 -0.18 -12.30
N ARG A 313 -15.47 -1.11 -12.21
CA ARG A 313 -16.88 -0.78 -12.02
C ARG A 313 -17.10 0.07 -10.77
N ALA A 314 -16.52 -0.29 -9.63
CA ALA A 314 -16.66 0.48 -8.39
C ALA A 314 -16.12 1.92 -8.49
N ILE A 315 -15.04 2.13 -9.28
CA ILE A 315 -14.51 3.47 -9.55
C ILE A 315 -15.46 4.23 -10.47
N LEU A 316 -15.94 3.57 -11.52
CA LEU A 316 -16.88 4.15 -12.46
C LEU A 316 -18.22 4.49 -11.79
N ASP A 317 -18.75 3.63 -10.93
CA ASP A 317 -19.98 3.88 -10.17
C ASP A 317 -19.89 5.17 -9.36
N ILE A 318 -18.74 5.45 -8.76
CA ILE A 318 -18.55 6.64 -7.94
C ILE A 318 -18.42 7.90 -8.80
N HIS A 319 -17.69 7.83 -9.93
CA HIS A 319 -17.42 8.99 -10.79
C HIS A 319 -18.44 9.16 -11.91
N TYR A 320 -19.07 8.06 -12.33
CA TYR A 320 -19.97 8.00 -13.47
C TYR A 320 -21.45 8.10 -13.07
N LEU A 321 -21.86 7.40 -12.00
CA LEU A 321 -23.25 7.44 -11.55
C LEU A 321 -23.60 8.74 -10.82
N ALA A 322 -22.62 9.61 -10.54
CA ALA A 322 -22.88 11.02 -10.24
C ALA A 322 -23.52 11.77 -11.44
N ARG A 323 -23.86 11.05 -12.55
CA ARG A 323 -24.56 11.56 -13.73
C ARG A 323 -23.85 12.75 -14.36
N ASP A 324 -22.57 12.56 -14.73
CA ASP A 324 -21.87 13.54 -15.55
C ASP A 324 -22.64 13.68 -16.88
N PRO A 325 -23.22 14.86 -17.19
CA PRO A 325 -23.98 15.08 -18.41
C PRO A 325 -23.21 14.71 -19.69
N ALA A 326 -21.90 14.91 -19.69
CA ALA A 326 -21.01 14.59 -20.82
C ALA A 326 -21.05 13.10 -21.23
N LEU A 327 -21.42 12.22 -20.31
CA LEU A 327 -21.56 10.80 -20.62
C LEU A 327 -22.86 10.50 -21.37
N GLY A 328 -23.94 11.15 -20.97
CA GLY A 328 -25.20 11.10 -21.69
C GLY A 328 -25.04 11.63 -23.13
N GLU A 329 -24.40 12.78 -23.27
CA GLU A 329 -24.07 13.37 -24.57
C GLU A 329 -23.23 12.45 -25.44
N ASN A 330 -22.14 11.89 -24.89
CA ASN A 330 -21.29 10.93 -25.61
C ASN A 330 -22.06 9.67 -26.04
N ALA A 331 -22.99 9.19 -25.24
CA ALA A 331 -23.82 8.05 -25.61
C ALA A 331 -24.73 8.36 -26.80
N ILE A 332 -25.33 9.54 -26.81
CA ILE A 332 -26.16 10.00 -27.95
C ILE A 332 -25.32 10.21 -29.19
N LEU A 333 -24.16 10.87 -29.09
CA LEU A 333 -23.24 11.04 -30.23
C LEU A 333 -22.77 9.71 -30.82
N LYS A 334 -22.56 8.67 -30.00
CA LYS A 334 -22.26 7.32 -30.47
C LYS A 334 -23.44 6.67 -31.18
N LEU A 335 -24.66 6.89 -30.67
CA LEU A 335 -25.87 6.38 -31.29
C LEU A 335 -26.07 7.04 -32.66
N GLU A 336 -25.93 8.37 -32.75
CA GLU A 336 -26.01 9.12 -34.02
C GLU A 336 -24.99 8.65 -35.05
N ARG A 337 -23.71 8.43 -34.66
CA ARG A 337 -22.68 7.89 -35.56
C ARG A 337 -22.97 6.49 -36.05
N ARG A 338 -23.69 5.69 -35.28
CA ARG A 338 -24.12 4.34 -35.69
C ARG A 338 -25.34 4.35 -36.58
N THR A 339 -26.25 5.29 -36.37
CA THR A 339 -27.47 5.46 -37.13
C THR A 339 -27.11 6.21 -38.40
N LYS A 340 -26.72 5.49 -39.48
CA LYS A 340 -26.46 6.07 -40.80
C LYS A 340 -27.74 6.51 -41.56
N THR A 341 -28.86 6.67 -40.88
CA THR A 341 -30.12 7.00 -41.52
C THR A 341 -30.62 8.34 -40.95
N PRO A 342 -30.59 9.41 -41.75
CA PRO A 342 -31.10 10.73 -41.31
C PRO A 342 -32.61 10.79 -41.13
N ASP A 343 -33.41 9.97 -41.74
CA ASP A 343 -34.86 10.15 -41.79
C ASP A 343 -35.63 8.88 -41.45
N LEU A 344 -35.86 8.65 -40.16
CA LEU A 344 -36.97 7.81 -39.69
C LEU A 344 -37.92 8.60 -38.75
N LEU A 345 -38.18 9.85 -39.06
CA LEU A 345 -39.41 10.50 -38.61
C LEU A 345 -40.49 10.09 -39.62
N PRO A 346 -41.56 9.37 -39.19
CA PRO A 346 -42.70 9.16 -40.06
C PRO A 346 -43.29 10.49 -40.41
N THR A 347 -43.25 10.85 -41.69
CA THR A 347 -43.99 11.97 -42.27
C THR A 347 -45.50 11.61 -42.31
N ALA A 348 -46.10 11.44 -41.15
CA ALA A 348 -47.49 11.06 -41.06
C ALA A 348 -48.20 11.76 -39.89
N LEU A 349 -48.32 13.06 -39.98
CA LEU A 349 -49.36 13.82 -39.26
C LEU A 349 -49.81 15.01 -40.09
N HIS A 350 -50.06 14.82 -41.38
CA HIS A 350 -50.98 15.66 -42.12
C HIS A 350 -52.21 14.78 -42.45
N GLY A 351 -53.18 14.84 -41.57
CA GLY A 351 -54.52 14.34 -41.87
C GLY A 351 -55.12 15.18 -43.02
N PRO A 352 -55.98 14.56 -43.82
CA PRO A 352 -56.57 15.29 -44.95
C PRO A 352 -57.55 16.35 -44.46
N ASP A 353 -57.37 17.57 -44.98
CA ASP A 353 -58.39 18.62 -44.90
C ASP A 353 -59.70 18.09 -45.44
N THR A 354 -60.69 17.99 -44.53
CA THR A 354 -62.10 17.78 -44.89
C THR A 354 -62.74 19.13 -45.25
N LYS A 355 -63.10 19.26 -46.50
CA LYS A 355 -64.12 20.21 -46.92
C LYS A 355 -65.48 19.88 -46.32
#